data_8b25e048e008a7374167d89d6de65ee9
#
_entry.id   8b25e048e008a7374167d89d6de65ee9
#
_cell.length_a   1.000
_cell.length_b   1.000
_cell.length_c   1.000
_cell.angle_alpha   90.00
_cell.angle_beta   90.00
_cell.angle_gamma   90.00
#
_symmetry.space_group_name_H-M   'P 1'
#
loop_
_entity.id
_entity.type
_entity.pdbx_description
1 polymer ?
#
loop_
_entity_poly.entity_id
_entity_poly.type
_entity_poly.pdbx_seq_one_letter_code
_entity_poly.pdbx_strand_id
1 'polypeptide(L)'
;MNDLLRFSGAVRRDPDVDAWFDADDGLRAIARPWFEQMRGCGDDVRELMADGAPTACVGDAPFGYVNAFSAHVNVGFFYGAMLDDPAGLLEGAGKRMRHVKLRWGRPINDAALSELIAAAYRDIGVRLGEVARQGGPKTLL
;
A
#
# COMPACT_ATOMS: atom_id res chain seq x y z
N MET A 1 11.48 -14.00 14.28
CA MET A 1 12.25 -13.18 13.32
C MET A 1 11.34 -12.11 12.74
N ASN A 2 11.81 -10.91 12.79
CA ASN A 2 11.06 -9.77 12.32
C ASN A 2 11.61 -9.34 10.96
N ASP A 3 10.83 -9.48 9.89
CA ASP A 3 11.20 -8.97 8.57
C ASP A 3 10.21 -7.92 8.08
N LEU A 4 9.69 -7.12 9.01
CA LEU A 4 8.82 -6.01 8.71
C LEU A 4 9.62 -4.88 8.06
N LEU A 5 9.17 -4.46 6.88
CA LEU A 5 9.78 -3.33 6.19
C LEU A 5 9.54 -2.03 6.95
N ARG A 6 10.51 -1.13 6.89
CA ARG A 6 10.42 0.20 7.49
C ARG A 6 10.92 1.24 6.51
N PHE A 7 10.12 2.26 6.27
CA PHE A 7 10.48 3.38 5.38
C PHE A 7 10.46 4.65 6.21
N SER A 8 11.63 5.07 6.69
CA SER A 8 11.73 6.30 7.47
C SER A 8 11.34 7.50 6.61
N GLY A 9 10.78 8.52 7.24
CA GLY A 9 10.39 9.74 6.54
C GLY A 9 8.93 9.79 6.15
N ALA A 10 8.13 8.75 6.44
CA ALA A 10 6.69 8.81 6.18
C ALA A 10 6.05 9.87 7.05
N VAL A 11 5.20 10.70 6.44
CA VAL A 11 4.52 11.82 7.09
C VAL A 11 3.02 11.75 6.81
N ARG A 12 2.25 12.53 7.54
CA ARG A 12 0.80 12.48 7.40
C ARG A 12 0.36 12.84 5.97
N ARG A 13 0.98 13.85 5.39
CA ARG A 13 0.70 14.26 4.02
C ARG A 13 1.99 14.76 3.38
N ASP A 14 2.42 14.08 2.33
CA ASP A 14 3.67 14.43 1.65
C ASP A 14 3.37 15.22 0.38
N PRO A 15 3.85 16.48 0.27
CA PRO A 15 3.65 17.27 -0.94
C PRO A 15 4.15 16.60 -2.21
N ASP A 16 5.20 15.77 -2.11
CA ASP A 16 5.74 15.07 -3.27
C ASP A 16 4.77 14.02 -3.79
N VAL A 17 3.97 13.43 -2.91
CA VAL A 17 2.91 12.51 -3.32
C VAL A 17 1.83 13.26 -4.12
N ASP A 18 1.38 14.40 -3.61
CA ASP A 18 0.41 15.23 -4.33
C ASP A 18 0.96 15.69 -5.68
N ALA A 19 2.24 16.09 -5.71
CA ALA A 19 2.89 16.50 -6.94
C ALA A 19 2.95 15.37 -7.98
N TRP A 20 3.15 14.13 -7.53
CA TRP A 20 3.14 12.98 -8.42
C TRP A 20 1.78 12.82 -9.12
N PHE A 21 0.69 12.97 -8.38
CA PHE A 21 -0.65 12.91 -8.98
C PHE A 21 -0.93 14.11 -9.87
N ASP A 22 -0.46 15.30 -9.49
CA ASP A 22 -0.72 16.53 -10.23
C ASP A 22 0.10 16.62 -11.53
N ALA A 23 1.17 15.88 -11.63
CA ALA A 23 2.01 15.83 -12.83
C ALA A 23 1.39 15.00 -13.96
N ASP A 24 0.19 14.73 -13.88
CA ASP A 24 -0.69 13.90 -14.62
C ASP A 24 -0.39 13.59 -16.07
N ASP A 25 -0.56 12.33 -16.41
CA ASP A 25 -0.59 11.82 -17.76
C ASP A 25 -1.85 10.96 -17.99
N GLY A 26 -2.88 11.15 -17.22
CA GLY A 26 -4.10 10.37 -17.31
C GLY A 26 -4.02 9.02 -16.59
N LEU A 27 -2.94 8.27 -16.75
CA LEU A 27 -2.78 7.00 -16.03
C LEU A 27 -2.72 7.22 -14.53
N ARG A 28 -2.04 8.27 -14.09
CA ARG A 28 -1.97 8.58 -12.67
C ARG A 28 -3.34 8.92 -12.09
N ALA A 29 -4.22 9.48 -12.91
CA ALA A 29 -5.59 9.75 -12.49
C ALA A 29 -6.36 8.46 -12.19
N ILE A 30 -6.03 7.35 -12.87
CA ILE A 30 -6.63 6.05 -12.56
C ILE A 30 -6.21 5.59 -11.17
N ALA A 31 -4.97 5.86 -10.79
CA ALA A 31 -4.42 5.43 -9.50
C ALA A 31 -4.92 6.27 -8.32
N ARG A 32 -5.28 7.52 -8.55
CA ARG A 32 -5.60 8.47 -7.47
C ARG A 32 -6.71 7.98 -6.53
N PRO A 33 -7.88 7.53 -7.00
CA PRO A 33 -8.93 7.10 -6.06
C PRO A 33 -8.50 5.97 -5.16
N TRP A 34 -7.63 5.09 -5.65
CA TRP A 34 -7.18 3.96 -4.86
C TRP A 34 -6.19 4.38 -3.78
N PHE A 35 -5.31 5.33 -4.10
CA PHE A 35 -4.43 5.88 -3.08
C PHE A 35 -5.22 6.69 -2.04
N GLU A 36 -6.26 7.41 -2.46
CA GLU A 36 -7.14 8.09 -1.51
C GLU A 36 -7.83 7.11 -0.56
N GLN A 37 -8.18 5.93 -1.04
CA GLN A 37 -8.71 4.90 -0.14
C GLN A 37 -7.66 4.45 0.88
N MET A 38 -6.40 4.31 0.47
CA MET A 38 -5.32 4.00 1.40
C MET A 38 -5.19 5.09 2.46
N ARG A 39 -5.18 6.35 2.05
CA ARG A 39 -5.13 7.50 2.96
C ARG A 39 -6.27 7.47 3.97
N GLY A 40 -7.43 7.06 3.52
CA GLY A 40 -8.65 7.06 4.34
C GLY A 40 -8.83 5.86 5.25
N CYS A 41 -7.90 4.90 5.25
CA CYS A 41 -8.04 3.70 6.07
C CYS A 41 -8.04 4.00 7.56
N GLY A 42 -7.28 5.01 8.01
CA GLY A 42 -7.23 5.38 9.42
C GLY A 42 -6.40 6.63 9.63
N ASP A 43 -6.53 7.21 10.82
CA ASP A 43 -5.81 8.44 11.18
C ASP A 43 -4.30 8.21 11.34
N ASP A 44 -3.89 6.96 11.46
CA ASP A 44 -2.49 6.57 11.62
C ASP A 44 -1.78 6.33 10.29
N VAL A 45 -2.46 6.52 9.16
CA VAL A 45 -1.82 6.36 7.86
C VAL A 45 -0.88 7.54 7.60
N ARG A 46 0.31 7.19 7.14
CA ARG A 46 1.38 8.11 6.74
C ARG A 46 1.77 7.79 5.31
N GLU A 47 2.49 8.68 4.68
CA GLU A 47 2.86 8.48 3.28
C GLU A 47 4.23 9.06 2.96
N LEU A 48 4.81 8.58 1.89
CA LEU A 48 6.05 9.10 1.32
C LEU A 48 6.16 8.64 -0.13
N MET A 49 7.15 9.17 -0.83
CA MET A 49 7.55 8.61 -2.12
C MET A 49 8.63 7.57 -1.87
N ALA A 50 8.44 6.36 -2.39
CA ALA A 50 9.43 5.29 -2.30
C ALA A 50 9.60 4.69 -3.69
N ASP A 51 10.83 4.64 -4.18
CA ASP A 51 11.15 4.14 -5.52
C ASP A 51 10.30 4.81 -6.61
N GLY A 52 10.03 6.10 -6.44
CA GLY A 52 9.27 6.88 -7.40
C GLY A 52 7.75 6.65 -7.35
N ALA A 53 7.25 6.02 -6.32
CA ALA A 53 5.83 5.66 -6.20
C ALA A 53 5.22 6.16 -4.89
N PRO A 54 4.01 6.74 -4.93
CA PRO A 54 3.28 7.06 -3.71
C PRO A 54 3.06 5.80 -2.86
N THR A 55 3.44 5.88 -1.61
CA THR A 55 3.44 4.73 -0.71
C THR A 55 2.73 5.09 0.59
N ALA A 56 1.83 4.21 1.03
CA ALA A 56 1.06 4.37 2.25
C ALA A 56 1.60 3.45 3.34
N CYS A 57 1.76 4.02 4.53
CA CYS A 57 2.34 3.34 5.69
C CYS A 57 1.44 3.51 6.91
N VAL A 58 1.60 2.63 7.88
CA VAL A 58 1.17 2.89 9.26
C VAL A 58 2.46 3.12 10.06
N GLY A 59 2.60 4.32 10.64
CA GLY A 59 3.91 4.74 11.12
C GLY A 59 4.89 4.75 9.95
N ASP A 60 5.97 3.99 10.05
CA ASP A 60 6.95 3.82 8.98
C ASP A 60 6.86 2.47 8.26
N ALA A 61 5.83 1.68 8.55
CA ALA A 61 5.65 0.34 7.97
C ALA A 61 4.73 0.42 6.75
N PRO A 62 5.27 0.21 5.52
CA PRO A 62 4.46 0.33 4.31
C PRO A 62 3.47 -0.82 4.18
N PHE A 63 2.27 -0.51 3.67
CA PHE A 63 1.28 -1.55 3.38
C PHE A 63 0.79 -1.51 1.95
N GLY A 64 0.81 -0.35 1.29
CA GLY A 64 0.30 -0.23 -0.06
C GLY A 64 0.98 0.88 -0.84
N TYR A 65 0.91 0.79 -2.17
CA TYR A 65 1.46 1.80 -3.06
C TYR A 65 0.65 1.86 -4.33
N VAL A 66 0.85 2.92 -5.12
CA VAL A 66 0.38 2.97 -6.50
C VAL A 66 1.54 3.40 -7.39
N ASN A 67 1.54 2.91 -8.63
CA ASN A 67 2.55 3.34 -9.60
C ASN A 67 1.95 3.30 -11.00
N ALA A 68 2.53 4.08 -11.92
CA ALA A 68 2.08 4.13 -13.30
C ALA A 68 3.20 3.71 -14.23
N PHE A 69 2.84 2.96 -15.25
CA PHE A 69 3.76 2.48 -16.28
C PHE A 69 3.29 3.00 -17.63
N SER A 70 3.80 2.46 -18.74
CA SER A 70 3.46 3.01 -20.05
C SER A 70 2.01 2.78 -20.45
N ALA A 71 1.38 1.70 -19.99
CA ALA A 71 0.03 1.32 -20.43
C ALA A 71 -0.89 0.89 -19.30
N HIS A 72 -0.43 0.93 -18.05
CA HIS A 72 -1.24 0.49 -16.92
C HIS A 72 -0.75 1.13 -15.62
N VAL A 73 -1.57 1.03 -14.58
CA VAL A 73 -1.15 1.36 -13.22
C VAL A 73 -1.22 0.10 -12.37
N ASN A 74 -0.37 0.07 -11.35
CA ASN A 74 -0.42 -0.96 -10.32
C ASN A 74 -0.95 -0.35 -9.02
N VAL A 75 -1.84 -1.07 -8.37
CA VAL A 75 -2.18 -0.86 -6.96
C VAL A 75 -1.53 -2.02 -6.23
N GLY A 76 -0.51 -1.74 -5.43
CA GLY A 76 0.34 -2.77 -4.89
C GLY A 76 0.26 -2.90 -3.37
N PHE A 77 0.63 -4.08 -2.90
CA PHE A 77 0.56 -4.44 -1.49
C PHE A 77 1.88 -5.11 -1.09
N PHE A 78 2.53 -4.54 -0.08
CA PHE A 78 3.86 -5.02 0.33
C PHE A 78 3.83 -6.44 0.89
N TYR A 79 2.68 -6.84 1.46
CA TYR A 79 2.49 -8.20 1.99
C TYR A 79 1.33 -8.90 1.28
N GLY A 80 1.14 -8.58 0.00
CA GLY A 80 0.00 -9.06 -0.77
C GLY A 80 -0.11 -10.57 -0.88
N ALA A 81 1.03 -11.28 -0.83
CA ALA A 81 1.02 -12.74 -0.90
C ALA A 81 0.28 -13.40 0.27
N MET A 82 0.12 -12.66 1.37
CA MET A 82 -0.55 -13.15 2.58
C MET A 82 -2.01 -12.72 2.67
N LEU A 83 -2.50 -11.99 1.69
CA LEU A 83 -3.90 -11.52 1.68
C LEU A 83 -4.80 -12.55 1.00
N ASP A 84 -6.02 -12.67 1.50
CA ASP A 84 -7.05 -13.43 0.81
C ASP A 84 -7.46 -12.69 -0.45
N ASP A 85 -7.56 -13.40 -1.54
CA ASP A 85 -7.86 -12.83 -2.86
C ASP A 85 -8.94 -13.68 -3.56
N PRO A 86 -10.16 -13.70 -3.02
CA PRO A 86 -11.20 -14.56 -3.58
C PRO A 86 -11.59 -14.21 -5.00
N ALA A 87 -11.42 -12.96 -5.42
CA ALA A 87 -11.74 -12.52 -6.77
C ALA A 87 -10.58 -12.74 -7.76
N GLY A 88 -9.42 -13.18 -7.29
CA GLY A 88 -8.29 -13.47 -8.15
C GLY A 88 -7.68 -12.26 -8.81
N LEU A 89 -7.63 -11.12 -8.12
CA LEU A 89 -7.11 -9.87 -8.69
C LEU A 89 -5.60 -9.73 -8.59
N LEU A 90 -4.97 -10.38 -7.61
CA LEU A 90 -3.56 -10.16 -7.32
C LEU A 90 -2.65 -10.88 -8.31
N GLU A 91 -1.64 -10.16 -8.78
CA GLU A 91 -0.61 -10.66 -9.68
C GLU A 91 0.75 -10.49 -9.03
N GLY A 92 1.72 -11.25 -9.50
CA GLY A 92 3.09 -11.18 -9.03
C GLY A 92 3.59 -12.52 -8.56
N ALA A 93 4.91 -12.65 -8.46
CA ALA A 93 5.55 -13.90 -8.09
C ALA A 93 6.60 -13.73 -6.99
N GLY A 94 6.74 -12.52 -6.44
CA GLY A 94 7.68 -12.28 -5.37
C GLY A 94 7.28 -12.98 -4.08
N LYS A 95 8.19 -12.99 -3.15
CA LYS A 95 7.96 -13.68 -1.87
C LYS A 95 6.82 -13.05 -1.07
N ARG A 96 6.66 -11.72 -1.15
CA ARG A 96 5.67 -10.98 -0.35
C ARG A 96 4.79 -10.06 -1.17
N MET A 97 5.34 -9.37 -2.15
CA MET A 97 4.61 -8.31 -2.85
C MET A 97 3.65 -8.86 -3.89
N ARG A 98 2.49 -8.26 -3.99
CA ARG A 98 1.51 -8.50 -5.06
C ARG A 98 0.91 -7.19 -5.48
N HIS A 99 0.30 -7.17 -6.67
CA HIS A 99 -0.35 -5.97 -7.18
C HIS A 99 -1.57 -6.31 -8.00
N VAL A 100 -2.45 -5.33 -8.13
CA VAL A 100 -3.60 -5.37 -9.03
C VAL A 100 -3.29 -4.42 -10.18
N LYS A 101 -3.44 -4.90 -11.41
CA LYS A 101 -3.14 -4.12 -12.61
C LYS A 101 -4.42 -3.49 -13.15
N LEU A 102 -4.37 -2.17 -13.37
CA LEU A 102 -5.50 -1.42 -13.92
C LEU A 102 -5.11 -0.85 -15.26
N ARG A 103 -6.04 -0.91 -16.23
CA ARG A 103 -5.85 -0.40 -17.59
C ARG A 103 -7.02 0.48 -18.00
N TRP A 104 -6.75 1.41 -18.91
CA TRP A 104 -7.80 2.25 -19.49
C TRP A 104 -8.91 1.38 -20.06
N GLY A 105 -10.16 1.77 -19.77
CA GLY A 105 -11.32 1.14 -20.35
C GLY A 105 -11.55 -0.31 -19.97
N ARG A 106 -10.74 -0.85 -19.06
CA ARG A 106 -10.91 -2.21 -18.56
C ARG A 106 -11.60 -2.16 -17.21
N PRO A 107 -12.81 -2.69 -17.10
CA PRO A 107 -13.49 -2.74 -15.80
C PRO A 107 -12.75 -3.67 -14.84
N ILE A 108 -12.84 -3.34 -13.57
CA ILE A 108 -12.27 -4.18 -12.51
C ILE A 108 -13.32 -4.35 -11.43
N ASN A 109 -13.16 -5.35 -10.60
CA ASN A 109 -14.02 -5.55 -9.45
C ASN A 109 -13.62 -4.55 -8.36
N ASP A 110 -14.24 -3.37 -8.37
CA ASP A 110 -13.91 -2.28 -7.45
C ASP A 110 -14.11 -2.69 -6.00
N ALA A 111 -15.17 -3.41 -5.71
CA ALA A 111 -15.44 -3.85 -4.34
C ALA A 111 -14.35 -4.78 -3.84
N ALA A 112 -13.88 -5.69 -4.69
CA ALA A 112 -12.82 -6.62 -4.31
C ALA A 112 -11.50 -5.88 -4.08
N LEU A 113 -11.18 -4.87 -4.91
CA LEU A 113 -9.96 -4.08 -4.72
C LEU A 113 -10.04 -3.25 -3.44
N SER A 114 -11.18 -2.64 -3.17
CA SER A 114 -11.38 -1.90 -1.93
C SER A 114 -11.21 -2.80 -0.72
N GLU A 115 -11.67 -4.04 -0.80
CA GLU A 115 -11.52 -5.00 0.30
C GLU A 115 -10.05 -5.39 0.50
N LEU A 116 -9.29 -5.54 -0.59
CA LEU A 116 -7.86 -5.79 -0.50
C LEU A 116 -7.12 -4.65 0.21
N ILE A 117 -7.48 -3.41 -0.11
CA ILE A 117 -6.87 -2.24 0.55
C ILE A 117 -7.18 -2.26 2.05
N ALA A 118 -8.43 -2.50 2.41
CA ALA A 118 -8.83 -2.56 3.81
C ALA A 118 -8.11 -3.72 4.53
N ALA A 119 -8.01 -4.87 3.87
CA ALA A 119 -7.32 -6.03 4.44
C ALA A 119 -5.84 -5.77 4.64
N ALA A 120 -5.20 -5.10 3.69
CA ALA A 120 -3.77 -4.76 3.81
C ALA A 120 -3.52 -3.82 4.98
N TYR A 121 -4.40 -2.85 5.17
CA TYR A 121 -4.31 -1.94 6.31
C TYR A 121 -4.45 -2.70 7.63
N ARG A 122 -5.44 -3.59 7.75
CA ARG A 122 -5.62 -4.39 8.96
C ARG A 122 -4.40 -5.29 9.21
N ASP A 123 -3.88 -5.89 8.14
CA ASP A 123 -2.74 -6.81 8.24
C ASP A 123 -1.49 -6.10 8.76
N ILE A 124 -1.20 -4.90 8.26
CA ILE A 124 -0.02 -4.18 8.74
C ILE A 124 -0.16 -3.81 10.22
N GLY A 125 -1.38 -3.51 10.67
CA GLY A 125 -1.64 -3.27 12.08
C GLY A 125 -1.36 -4.50 12.94
N VAL A 126 -1.74 -5.66 12.47
CA VAL A 126 -1.46 -6.93 13.17
C VAL A 126 0.05 -7.17 13.23
N ARG A 127 0.76 -6.97 12.13
CA ARG A 127 2.22 -7.16 12.08
C ARG A 127 2.95 -6.22 13.02
N LEU A 128 2.53 -4.96 13.06
CA LEU A 128 3.11 -3.98 13.99
C LEU A 128 2.85 -4.38 15.45
N GLY A 129 1.68 -4.89 15.75
CA GLY A 129 1.36 -5.38 17.08
C GLY A 129 2.23 -6.56 17.49
N GLU A 130 2.50 -7.47 16.57
CA GLU A 130 3.37 -8.61 16.83
C GLU A 130 4.79 -8.18 17.11
N VAL A 131 5.32 -7.24 16.33
CA VAL A 131 6.67 -6.70 16.55
C VAL A 131 6.77 -6.03 17.91
N ALA A 132 5.78 -5.24 18.29
CA ALA A 132 5.76 -4.57 19.57
C ALA A 132 5.74 -5.58 20.72
N ARG A 133 4.98 -6.66 20.61
CA ARG A 133 4.94 -7.71 21.62
C ARG A 133 6.26 -8.43 21.75
N GLN A 134 6.93 -8.70 20.61
CA GLN A 134 8.22 -9.40 20.62
C GLN A 134 9.32 -8.56 21.25
N GLY A 135 9.29 -7.25 21.03
CA GLY A 135 10.32 -6.36 21.54
C GLY A 135 10.11 -5.92 22.99
N GLY A 136 8.85 -5.71 23.38
CA GLY A 136 8.51 -5.04 24.63
C GLY A 136 9.02 -5.76 25.88
N PRO A 137 8.66 -7.04 26.12
CA PRO A 137 9.05 -7.69 27.36
C PRO A 137 10.55 -7.78 27.58
N LYS A 138 11.30 -7.89 26.53
CA LYS A 138 12.75 -8.05 26.61
C LYS A 138 13.45 -6.79 27.08
N THR A 139 12.89 -5.64 26.77
CA THR A 139 13.53 -4.37 27.11
C THR A 139 13.30 -3.98 28.57
N LEU A 140 12.37 -4.64 29.23
CA LEU A 140 12.04 -4.33 30.62
C LEU A 140 12.95 -5.03 31.59
N LEU A 141 13.73 -5.96 31.11
CA LEU A 141 14.64 -6.68 31.97
C LEU A 141 16.00 -6.00 32.05
#